data_7fd3c2de1d866a13b5445e0d34b2b2e3
#
_entry.id   7fd3c2de1d866a13b5445e0d34b2b2e3
#
_cell.length_a   1.000
_cell.length_b   1.000
_cell.length_c   1.000
_cell.angle_alpha   90.00
_cell.angle_beta   90.00
_cell.angle_gamma   90.00
#
_symmetry.space_group_name_H-M   'P 1'
#
loop_
_entity.id
_entity.type
_entity.pdbx_description
1 polymer ?
#
loop_
_entity_poly.entity_id
_entity_poly.type
_entity_poly.pdbx_seq_one_letter_code
_entity_poly.pdbx_strand_id
1 'polypeptide(L)' 'MLKVLIVDDEPLARENLRILLETQPDIEIVGECGNAVEAIGAVHKLHPDVLFLDIQMPRI' A
#
# COMPACT_ATOMS: atom_id res chain seq x y z
N MET A 1 -11.90 11.00 4.74
CA MET A 1 -11.53 9.63 4.32
C MET A 1 -10.08 9.35 4.68
N LEU A 2 -9.81 8.14 5.09
CA LEU A 2 -8.43 7.72 5.35
C LEU A 2 -7.72 7.45 4.02
N LYS A 3 -6.60 8.09 3.83
CA LYS A 3 -5.75 7.87 2.65
C LYS A 3 -4.83 6.69 2.94
N VAL A 4 -4.93 5.66 2.12
CA VAL A 4 -4.21 4.42 2.30
C VAL A 4 -3.22 4.21 1.18
N LEU A 5 -1.99 3.87 1.53
CA LEU A 5 -0.98 3.43 0.59
C LEU A 5 -0.73 1.93 0.82
N ILE A 6 -0.83 1.15 -0.24
CA ILE A 6 -0.57 -0.29 -0.20
C ILE A 6 0.85 -0.54 -0.67
N VAL A 7 1.61 -1.25 0.14
CA VAL A 7 2.98 -1.64 -0.22
C VAL A 7 3.10 -3.15 -0.08
N ASP A 8 3.26 -3.84 -1.20
CA ASP A 8 3.33 -5.30 -1.22
C ASP A 8 4.13 -5.73 -2.44
N ASP A 9 5.13 -6.57 -2.23
CA ASP A 9 6.00 -7.04 -3.32
C ASP A 9 5.35 -8.14 -4.16
N GLU A 10 4.22 -8.69 -3.71
CA GLU A 10 3.47 -9.72 -4.42
C GLU A 10 2.30 -9.08 -5.18
N PRO A 11 2.32 -9.06 -6.51
CA PRO A 11 1.25 -8.39 -7.26
C PRO A 11 -0.15 -8.92 -6.99
N LEU A 12 -0.31 -10.24 -6.84
CA LEU A 12 -1.63 -10.81 -6.58
C LEU A 12 -2.14 -10.47 -5.17
N ALA A 13 -1.25 -10.49 -4.18
CA ALA A 13 -1.62 -10.11 -2.83
C ALA A 13 -1.99 -8.63 -2.77
N ARG A 14 -1.25 -7.79 -3.49
CA ARG A 14 -1.53 -6.37 -3.57
C ARG A 14 -2.90 -6.11 -4.19
N GLU A 15 -3.22 -6.82 -5.28
CA GLU A 15 -4.51 -6.70 -5.95
C GLU A 15 -5.65 -7.14 -5.03
N ASN A 16 -5.49 -8.28 -4.34
CA ASN A 16 -6.51 -8.77 -3.42
C ASN A 16 -6.77 -7.79 -2.29
N LEU A 17 -5.71 -7.20 -1.74
CA LEU A 17 -5.85 -6.20 -0.69
C LEU A 17 -6.56 -4.95 -1.20
N ARG A 18 -6.22 -4.50 -2.41
CA ARG A 18 -6.88 -3.36 -3.03
C ARG A 18 -8.38 -3.60 -3.18
N ILE A 19 -8.74 -4.76 -3.71
CA ILE A 19 -10.16 -5.11 -3.91
C ILE A 19 -10.90 -5.10 -2.57
N LEU A 20 -10.29 -5.68 -1.55
CA LEU A 20 -10.90 -5.73 -0.22
C LEU A 20 -11.09 -4.32 0.36
N LEU A 21 -10.08 -3.48 0.25
CA LEU A 21 -10.14 -2.13 0.80
C LEU A 21 -11.10 -1.22 0.03
N GLU A 22 -11.28 -1.46 -1.26
CA GLU A 22 -12.22 -0.68 -2.06
C GLU A 22 -13.66 -0.85 -1.61
N THR A 23 -13.96 -1.92 -0.88
CA THR A 23 -15.31 -2.12 -0.35
C THR A 23 -15.61 -1.24 0.87
N GLN A 24 -14.61 -0.58 1.42
CA GLN A 24 -14.75 0.26 2.62
C GLN A 24 -15.00 1.71 2.22
N PRO A 25 -16.15 2.29 2.60
CA PRO A 25 -16.49 3.65 2.16
C PRO A 25 -15.62 4.75 2.75
N ASP A 26 -14.94 4.47 3.86
CA ASP A 26 -14.14 5.48 4.55
C ASP A 26 -12.68 5.47 4.13
N ILE A 27 -12.31 4.64 3.17
CA ILE A 27 -10.93 4.46 2.74
C ILE A 27 -10.77 4.94 1.30
N GLU A 28 -9.71 5.71 1.08
CA GLU A 28 -9.30 6.10 -0.26
C GLU A 28 -7.89 5.52 -0.50
N ILE A 29 -7.76 4.66 -1.50
CA ILE A 29 -6.46 4.13 -1.87
C ILE A 29 -5.77 5.16 -2.75
N VAL A 30 -4.70 5.76 -2.24
CA VAL A 30 -4.00 6.83 -2.96
C VAL A 30 -2.84 6.31 -3.80
N GLY A 31 -2.41 5.08 -3.57
CA GLY A 31 -1.35 4.49 -4.37
C GLY A 31 -1.03 3.07 -3.97
N GLU A 32 -0.24 2.41 -4.82
CA GLU A 32 0.25 1.05 -4.61
C GLU A 32 1.73 1.02 -4.97
N CYS A 33 2.51 0.34 -4.16
CA CYS A 33 3.95 0.21 -4.36
C CYS A 33 4.37 -1.25 -4.26
N GLY A 34 5.39 -1.61 -5.01
CA GLY A 34 5.91 -2.97 -5.01
C GLY A 34 7.19 -3.16 -4.20
N ASN A 35 7.76 -2.08 -3.67
CA ASN A 35 8.98 -2.16 -2.89
C ASN A 35 9.14 -0.93 -1.99
N ALA A 36 10.13 -0.98 -1.10
CA ALA A 36 10.33 0.05 -0.10
C ALA A 36 10.77 1.39 -0.71
N VAL A 37 11.54 1.36 -1.78
CA VAL A 37 12.02 2.60 -2.42
C VAL A 37 10.84 3.38 -2.99
N GLU A 38 9.94 2.68 -3.70
CA GLU A 38 8.73 3.30 -4.21
C GLU A 38 7.85 3.82 -3.09
N ALA A 39 7.76 3.07 -1.99
CA ALA A 39 6.95 3.47 -0.85
C ALA A 39 7.44 4.77 -0.22
N ILE A 40 8.74 4.93 -0.08
CA ILE A 40 9.31 6.15 0.48
C ILE A 40 8.94 7.37 -0.38
N GLY A 41 9.09 7.24 -1.69
CA GLY A 41 8.71 8.31 -2.61
C GLY A 41 7.21 8.62 -2.55
N ALA A 42 6.39 7.59 -2.50
CA ALA A 42 4.94 7.75 -2.43
C ALA A 42 4.49 8.41 -1.13
N VAL A 43 5.11 8.06 -0.01
CA VAL A 43 4.80 8.69 1.27
C VAL A 43 5.07 10.19 1.22
N HIS A 44 6.20 10.59 0.67
CA HIS A 44 6.56 12.00 0.55
C HIS A 44 5.62 12.75 -0.39
N LYS A 45 5.17 12.11 -1.43
CA LYS A 45 4.33 12.74 -2.45
C LYS A 45 2.86 12.77 -2.07
N LEU A 46 2.34 11.68 -1.51
CA LEU A 46 0.90 11.47 -1.32
C LEU A 46 0.44 11.68 0.11
N HIS A 47 1.34 11.68 1.08
CA HIS A 47 1.03 11.87 2.51
C HIS A 47 -0.11 10.98 2.98
N PRO A 48 0.03 9.64 2.87
CA PRO A 48 -1.03 8.75 3.31
C PRO A 48 -1.19 8.76 4.82
N ASP A 49 -2.40 8.45 5.28
CA ASP A 49 -2.69 8.32 6.71
C ASP A 49 -2.30 6.95 7.24
N VAL A 50 -2.38 5.92 6.37
CA VAL A 50 -2.15 4.53 6.76
C VAL A 50 -1.33 3.85 5.68
N LEU A 51 -0.38 3.03 6.11
CA LEU A 51 0.39 2.15 5.24
C LEU A 51 -0.01 0.70 5.53
N PHE A 52 -0.43 -0.02 4.50
CA PHE A 52 -0.51 -1.47 4.56
C PHE A 52 0.78 -2.01 3.97
N LEU A 53 1.60 -2.59 4.81
CA LEU A 53 2.95 -2.99 4.44
C LEU A 53 3.09 -4.51 4.61
N ASP A 54 3.31 -5.20 3.50
CA ASP A 54 3.59 -6.62 3.49
C ASP A 54 4.76 -6.89 2.55
N ILE A 55 5.95 -6.70 3.06
CA ILE A 55 7.18 -6.95 2.32
C ILE A 55 7.92 -8.08 2.99
N GLN A 56 8.20 -9.14 2.24
CA GLN A 56 9.05 -10.20 2.72
C GLN A 56 10.50 -9.77 2.63
N MET A 57 11.13 -9.66 3.77
CA MET A 57 12.56 -9.36 3.80
C MET A 57 13.35 -10.66 3.80
N PRO A 58 14.39 -10.75 2.99
CA PRO A 58 15.23 -11.95 3.01
C PRO A 58 15.87 -12.10 4.38
N ARG A 59 15.89 -13.33 4.88
CA ARG A 59 16.60 -13.62 6.10
C ARG A 59 18.08 -13.68 5.82
N ILE A 60 18.82 -13.04 6.66
CA ILE A 60 20.27 -13.09 6.61
C ILE A 60 20.74 -14.04 7.68
#